data_7c9c0b0f90e45bf3269ddd2d2f8a2c0e
#
_entry.id   7c9c0b0f90e45bf3269ddd2d2f8a2c0e
#
_cell.length_a   1.000
_cell.length_b   1.000
_cell.length_c   1.000
_cell.angle_alpha   90.00
_cell.angle_beta   90.00
_cell.angle_gamma   90.00
#
_symmetry.space_group_name_H-M   'P 1'
#
loop_
_entity.id
_entity.type
_entity.pdbx_description
1 polymer ?
#
loop_
_entity_poly.entity_id
_entity_poly.type
_entity_poly.pdbx_seq_one_letter_code
_entity_poly.pdbx_strand_id
1 'polypeptide(L)'
;MKKIVALVAAVLCAAPAFAGDKGIIKLSLWDDVAIAAPNNINDVRGVSLGIGSTVDSIYGFQWDLIRNHSREVRGVQSAWIYNTAEEVWGLQAALVAINRGEVRGIQSGLVTINERELVGLQGGYTAVNIARGHVTGAQLGAVNYNTGSTKGLEAGFVNWNEGHVSGVQLGLVNYARDIYGLQIGLVNIAENGYFPVMVLVNGRF
;
A
#
# COMPACT_ATOMS: atom_id res chain seq x y z
N MET A 1 -18.01 -15.09 -28.33
CA MET A 1 -17.92 -15.89 -27.10
C MET A 1 -17.09 -17.17 -27.26
N LYS A 2 -17.40 -18.07 -28.22
CA LYS A 2 -16.64 -19.33 -28.42
C LYS A 2 -15.12 -19.14 -28.67
N LYS A 3 -14.72 -18.09 -29.37
CA LYS A 3 -13.28 -17.79 -29.64
C LYS A 3 -12.53 -17.28 -28.40
N ILE A 4 -13.20 -16.58 -27.48
CA ILE A 4 -12.61 -16.11 -26.23
C ILE A 4 -12.45 -17.28 -25.27
N VAL A 5 -13.44 -18.17 -25.19
CA VAL A 5 -13.37 -19.39 -24.38
C VAL A 5 -12.26 -20.32 -24.89
N ALA A 6 -12.10 -20.44 -26.22
CA ALA A 6 -11.03 -21.24 -26.81
C ALA A 6 -9.63 -20.61 -26.57
N LEU A 7 -9.51 -19.29 -26.56
CA LEU A 7 -8.25 -18.60 -26.27
C LEU A 7 -7.87 -18.78 -24.79
N VAL A 8 -8.85 -18.65 -23.88
CA VAL A 8 -8.64 -18.88 -22.44
C VAL A 8 -8.28 -20.37 -22.19
N ALA A 9 -8.96 -21.30 -22.85
CA ALA A 9 -8.62 -22.72 -22.76
C ALA A 9 -7.23 -23.04 -23.34
N ALA A 10 -6.83 -22.40 -24.44
CA ALA A 10 -5.50 -22.60 -25.04
C ALA A 10 -4.37 -22.03 -24.16
N VAL A 11 -4.61 -20.91 -23.48
CA VAL A 11 -3.66 -20.34 -22.49
C VAL A 11 -3.54 -21.24 -21.27
N LEU A 12 -4.65 -21.85 -20.84
CA LEU A 12 -4.66 -22.79 -19.72
C LEU A 12 -3.94 -24.13 -20.04
N CYS A 13 -3.95 -24.56 -21.32
CA CYS A 13 -3.25 -25.79 -21.73
C CYS A 13 -1.77 -25.57 -22.07
N ALA A 14 -1.33 -24.34 -22.28
CA ALA A 14 0.05 -24.01 -22.66
C ALA A 14 0.94 -23.65 -21.45
N ALA A 15 0.45 -23.79 -20.23
CA ALA A 15 1.27 -23.55 -19.04
C ALA A 15 2.37 -24.64 -18.97
N PRO A 16 3.65 -24.30 -19.16
CA PRO A 16 4.72 -25.26 -18.97
C PRO A 16 4.65 -25.75 -17.52
N ALA A 17 4.63 -27.06 -17.34
CA ALA A 17 4.71 -27.69 -16.05
C ALA A 17 6.11 -27.38 -15.48
N PHE A 18 6.25 -26.29 -14.74
CA PHE A 18 7.43 -26.07 -13.90
C PHE A 18 7.33 -27.04 -12.73
N ALA A 19 8.32 -27.87 -12.56
CA ALA A 19 8.46 -28.72 -11.38
C ALA A 19 8.77 -27.83 -10.18
N GLY A 20 7.89 -27.78 -9.17
CA GLY A 20 8.07 -27.03 -7.93
C GLY A 20 7.02 -25.94 -7.69
N ASP A 21 7.24 -25.16 -6.64
CA ASP A 21 6.32 -24.12 -6.14
C ASP A 21 6.26 -22.85 -7.01
N LYS A 22 6.85 -22.86 -8.20
CA LYS A 22 6.96 -21.70 -9.10
C LYS A 22 6.08 -21.84 -10.32
N GLY A 23 5.35 -20.78 -10.66
CA GLY A 23 4.51 -20.74 -11.84
C GLY A 23 4.43 -19.34 -12.49
N ILE A 24 4.02 -19.31 -13.77
CA ILE A 24 3.83 -18.05 -14.50
C ILE A 24 2.39 -17.54 -14.31
N ILE A 25 1.43 -18.46 -14.20
CA ILE A 25 0.01 -18.12 -14.06
C ILE A 25 -0.57 -18.92 -12.90
N LYS A 26 -1.26 -18.24 -11.98
CA LYS A 26 -2.08 -18.85 -10.93
C LYS A 26 -3.52 -18.38 -11.08
N LEU A 27 -4.47 -19.31 -11.06
CA LEU A 27 -5.90 -19.01 -11.03
C LEU A 27 -6.48 -19.59 -9.74
N SER A 28 -6.84 -18.73 -8.81
CA SER A 28 -7.30 -19.11 -7.47
C SER A 28 -8.80 -18.89 -7.31
N LEU A 29 -9.50 -19.85 -6.74
CA LEU A 29 -10.87 -19.67 -6.28
C LEU A 29 -10.87 -19.03 -4.89
N TRP A 30 -10.15 -19.65 -3.96
CA TRP A 30 -10.01 -19.16 -2.59
C TRP A 30 -8.75 -19.73 -1.94
N ASP A 31 -7.91 -18.86 -1.38
CA ASP A 31 -6.63 -19.21 -0.76
C ASP A 31 -5.75 -20.09 -1.67
N ASP A 32 -5.46 -21.30 -1.24
CA ASP A 32 -4.62 -22.26 -1.97
C ASP A 32 -5.41 -23.11 -2.96
N VAL A 33 -6.75 -22.97 -3.01
CA VAL A 33 -7.59 -23.71 -3.96
C VAL A 33 -7.49 -23.06 -5.33
N ALA A 34 -6.70 -23.64 -6.22
CA ALA A 34 -6.58 -23.21 -7.61
C ALA A 34 -7.62 -23.90 -8.51
N ILE A 35 -8.18 -23.15 -9.48
CA ILE A 35 -9.12 -23.69 -10.48
C ILE A 35 -8.36 -24.41 -11.59
N ALA A 36 -7.15 -23.97 -11.90
CA ALA A 36 -6.31 -24.51 -12.95
C ALA A 36 -4.84 -24.28 -12.62
N ALA A 37 -3.98 -25.23 -13.02
CA ALA A 37 -2.55 -25.35 -12.73
C ALA A 37 -2.25 -26.05 -11.38
N PRO A 38 -1.03 -26.50 -11.12
CA PRO A 38 -0.76 -27.24 -9.89
C PRO A 38 -1.13 -26.40 -8.67
N ASN A 39 -1.85 -27.02 -7.72
CA ASN A 39 -2.38 -26.35 -6.51
C ASN A 39 -1.29 -25.84 -5.55
N ASN A 40 -0.03 -26.08 -5.86
CA ASN A 40 1.12 -25.77 -5.01
C ASN A 40 1.99 -24.61 -5.52
N ILE A 41 1.45 -23.73 -6.40
CA ILE A 41 2.18 -22.54 -6.85
C ILE A 41 2.10 -21.48 -5.78
N ASN A 42 3.21 -21.22 -5.09
CA ASN A 42 3.37 -20.16 -4.09
C ASN A 42 4.22 -19.00 -4.58
N ASP A 43 5.12 -19.25 -5.54
CA ASP A 43 5.90 -18.23 -6.23
C ASP A 43 5.35 -18.00 -7.63
N VAL A 44 4.75 -16.83 -7.87
CA VAL A 44 4.20 -16.45 -9.17
C VAL A 44 5.11 -15.45 -9.86
N ARG A 45 5.61 -15.82 -11.05
CA ARG A 45 6.40 -14.92 -11.92
C ARG A 45 5.61 -14.56 -13.17
N GLY A 46 4.59 -13.74 -12.99
CA GLY A 46 3.69 -13.36 -14.07
C GLY A 46 2.35 -12.88 -13.55
N VAL A 47 1.29 -13.69 -13.66
CA VAL A 47 -0.07 -13.25 -13.35
C VAL A 47 -0.75 -14.22 -12.37
N SER A 48 -1.28 -13.66 -11.28
CA SER A 48 -2.19 -14.34 -10.38
C SER A 48 -3.57 -13.67 -10.44
N LEU A 49 -4.61 -14.45 -10.69
CA LEU A 49 -5.99 -13.97 -10.75
C LEU A 49 -6.88 -14.87 -9.92
N GLY A 50 -7.84 -14.27 -9.22
CA GLY A 50 -8.78 -15.08 -8.42
C GLY A 50 -9.92 -14.30 -7.78
N ILE A 51 -10.65 -15.01 -6.93
CA ILE A 51 -11.60 -14.39 -6.00
C ILE A 51 -10.88 -13.98 -4.72
N GLY A 52 -9.99 -14.83 -4.23
CA GLY A 52 -9.07 -14.53 -3.16
C GLY A 52 -7.87 -15.47 -3.25
N SER A 53 -6.65 -14.95 -3.21
CA SER A 53 -5.44 -15.76 -3.31
C SER A 53 -4.44 -15.48 -2.21
N THR A 54 -3.73 -16.55 -1.85
CA THR A 54 -2.54 -16.49 -1.00
C THR A 54 -1.36 -16.96 -1.83
N VAL A 55 -0.29 -16.14 -1.87
CA VAL A 55 0.98 -16.47 -2.53
C VAL A 55 2.13 -15.98 -1.66
N ASP A 56 3.24 -16.70 -1.64
CA ASP A 56 4.43 -16.25 -0.93
C ASP A 56 5.08 -15.08 -1.66
N SER A 57 5.32 -15.23 -2.96
CA SER A 57 5.97 -14.21 -3.75
C SER A 57 5.24 -13.98 -5.08
N ILE A 58 5.05 -12.72 -5.43
CA ILE A 58 4.55 -12.30 -6.74
C ILE A 58 5.55 -11.38 -7.44
N TYR A 59 6.01 -11.79 -8.60
CA TYR A 59 6.84 -11.00 -9.50
C TYR A 59 6.02 -10.71 -10.76
N GLY A 60 5.23 -9.64 -10.72
CA GLY A 60 4.35 -9.27 -11.82
C GLY A 60 3.04 -8.66 -11.38
N PHE A 61 1.92 -9.31 -11.71
CA PHE A 61 0.58 -8.78 -11.47
C PHE A 61 -0.29 -9.79 -10.70
N GLN A 62 -0.84 -9.34 -9.58
CA GLN A 62 -1.83 -10.08 -8.81
C GLN A 62 -3.12 -9.26 -8.73
N TRP A 63 -4.22 -9.87 -9.13
CA TRP A 63 -5.54 -9.26 -9.03
C TRP A 63 -6.58 -10.27 -8.57
N ASP A 64 -7.26 -9.94 -7.48
CA ASP A 64 -8.34 -10.75 -6.96
C ASP A 64 -9.59 -9.90 -6.69
N LEU A 65 -10.74 -10.54 -6.75
CA LEU A 65 -12.00 -9.85 -6.53
C LEU A 65 -12.16 -9.39 -5.08
N ILE A 66 -11.72 -10.19 -4.12
CA ILE A 66 -11.98 -9.91 -2.69
C ILE A 66 -10.68 -9.62 -1.96
N ARG A 67 -9.73 -10.55 -1.98
CA ARG A 67 -8.57 -10.51 -1.10
C ARG A 67 -7.30 -11.01 -1.77
N ASN A 68 -6.22 -10.27 -1.57
CA ASN A 68 -4.86 -10.76 -1.79
C ASN A 68 -4.11 -10.88 -0.47
N HIS A 69 -3.36 -11.96 -0.32
CA HIS A 69 -2.38 -12.10 0.73
C HIS A 69 -1.05 -12.55 0.13
N SER A 70 0.02 -11.80 0.41
CA SER A 70 1.35 -12.11 -0.10
C SER A 70 2.41 -11.76 0.94
N ARG A 71 3.52 -12.48 0.94
CA ARG A 71 4.68 -12.09 1.72
C ARG A 71 5.51 -11.05 0.96
N GLU A 72 5.84 -11.31 -0.29
CA GLU A 72 6.63 -10.42 -1.13
C GLU A 72 5.90 -10.07 -2.43
N VAL A 73 5.81 -8.78 -2.74
CA VAL A 73 5.23 -8.27 -3.98
C VAL A 73 6.27 -7.43 -4.72
N ARG A 74 6.64 -7.84 -5.93
CA ARG A 74 7.42 -7.04 -6.87
C ARG A 74 6.62 -6.80 -8.14
N GLY A 75 5.94 -5.67 -8.20
CA GLY A 75 5.05 -5.32 -9.30
C GLY A 75 3.75 -4.71 -8.83
N VAL A 76 2.61 -5.29 -9.20
CA VAL A 76 1.29 -4.76 -8.88
C VAL A 76 0.47 -5.80 -8.14
N GLN A 77 -0.02 -5.43 -6.97
CA GLN A 77 -1.02 -6.18 -6.22
C GLN A 77 -2.30 -5.35 -6.10
N SER A 78 -3.40 -5.88 -6.61
CA SER A 78 -4.68 -5.18 -6.56
C SER A 78 -5.81 -6.11 -6.17
N ALA A 79 -6.68 -5.66 -5.25
CA ALA A 79 -7.96 -6.29 -4.96
C ALA A 79 -9.04 -5.23 -4.79
N TRP A 80 -10.31 -5.60 -4.91
CA TRP A 80 -11.35 -4.63 -4.65
C TRP A 80 -11.47 -4.31 -3.16
N ILE A 81 -11.37 -5.31 -2.29
CA ILE A 81 -11.69 -5.10 -0.87
C ILE A 81 -10.40 -5.04 -0.04
N TYR A 82 -9.54 -6.05 -0.10
CA TYR A 82 -8.49 -6.19 0.89
C TYR A 82 -7.17 -6.69 0.30
N ASN A 83 -6.09 -5.99 0.57
CA ASN A 83 -4.74 -6.43 0.27
C ASN A 83 -3.89 -6.48 1.54
N THR A 84 -3.14 -7.55 1.69
CA THR A 84 -2.12 -7.66 2.73
C THR A 84 -0.81 -8.09 2.10
N ALA A 85 0.27 -7.45 2.49
CA ALA A 85 1.63 -7.88 2.15
C ALA A 85 2.58 -7.62 3.32
N GLU A 86 3.72 -8.32 3.34
CA GLU A 86 4.83 -7.97 4.23
C GLU A 86 5.78 -7.00 3.55
N GLU A 87 6.19 -7.29 2.32
CA GLU A 87 7.07 -6.42 1.53
C GLU A 87 6.46 -6.08 0.17
N VAL A 88 6.46 -4.81 -0.19
CA VAL A 88 5.94 -4.33 -1.48
C VAL A 88 6.96 -3.46 -2.19
N TRP A 89 7.34 -3.88 -3.38
CA TRP A 89 8.17 -3.11 -4.32
C TRP A 89 7.34 -2.86 -5.59
N GLY A 90 6.61 -1.75 -5.60
CA GLY A 90 5.72 -1.41 -6.71
C GLY A 90 4.41 -0.78 -6.27
N LEU A 91 3.28 -1.36 -6.65
CA LEU A 91 1.96 -0.83 -6.35
C LEU A 91 1.10 -1.84 -5.58
N GLN A 92 0.53 -1.38 -4.47
CA GLN A 92 -0.50 -2.10 -3.73
C GLN A 92 -1.78 -1.25 -3.70
N ALA A 93 -2.91 -1.80 -4.17
CA ALA A 93 -4.16 -1.06 -4.25
C ALA A 93 -5.36 -1.92 -3.82
N ALA A 94 -6.19 -1.40 -2.89
CA ALA A 94 -7.46 -2.00 -2.46
C ALA A 94 -8.30 -0.96 -1.70
N LEU A 95 -9.56 -1.29 -1.36
CA LEU A 95 -10.28 -0.46 -0.38
C LEU A 95 -9.52 -0.41 0.94
N VAL A 96 -9.03 -1.54 1.43
CA VAL A 96 -8.17 -1.63 2.60
C VAL A 96 -6.84 -2.28 2.19
N ALA A 97 -5.75 -1.54 2.28
CA ALA A 97 -4.41 -2.01 1.97
C ALA A 97 -3.53 -1.99 3.24
N ILE A 98 -3.09 -3.15 3.68
CA ILE A 98 -2.25 -3.30 4.87
C ILE A 98 -0.90 -3.85 4.46
N ASN A 99 0.15 -3.19 4.89
CA ASN A 99 1.51 -3.67 4.79
C ASN A 99 2.13 -3.79 6.18
N ARG A 100 2.75 -4.93 6.46
CA ARG A 100 3.37 -5.22 7.76
C ARG A 100 4.88 -5.00 7.78
N GLY A 101 5.51 -4.92 6.64
CA GLY A 101 6.95 -4.70 6.48
C GLY A 101 7.25 -3.41 5.71
N GLU A 102 8.03 -3.52 4.66
CA GLU A 102 8.50 -2.38 3.88
C GLU A 102 7.68 -2.18 2.60
N VAL A 103 7.32 -0.93 2.33
CA VAL A 103 6.75 -0.51 1.05
C VAL A 103 7.71 0.41 0.32
N ARG A 104 8.12 0.04 -0.88
CA ARG A 104 8.83 0.91 -1.82
C ARG A 104 7.99 1.10 -3.07
N GLY A 105 7.29 2.23 -3.14
CA GLY A 105 6.42 2.55 -4.26
C GLY A 105 5.13 3.24 -3.86
N ILE A 106 3.98 2.67 -4.26
CA ILE A 106 2.68 3.28 -4.04
C ILE A 106 1.77 2.30 -3.28
N GLN A 107 1.24 2.77 -2.15
CA GLN A 107 0.16 2.10 -1.44
C GLN A 107 -1.10 2.97 -1.55
N SER A 108 -2.15 2.44 -2.15
CA SER A 108 -3.38 3.19 -2.42
C SER A 108 -4.61 2.47 -1.91
N GLY A 109 -5.54 3.24 -1.32
CA GLY A 109 -6.79 2.70 -0.81
C GLY A 109 -7.67 3.75 -0.14
N LEU A 110 -8.82 3.32 0.35
CA LEU A 110 -9.65 4.12 1.24
C LEU A 110 -9.08 4.14 2.67
N VAL A 111 -8.56 3.00 3.10
CA VAL A 111 -7.78 2.87 4.34
C VAL A 111 -6.45 2.22 3.99
N THR A 112 -5.36 2.88 4.30
CA THR A 112 -4.02 2.34 4.10
C THR A 112 -3.27 2.27 5.43
N ILE A 113 -2.70 1.12 5.73
CA ILE A 113 -1.95 0.89 6.97
C ILE A 113 -0.56 0.41 6.61
N ASN A 114 0.46 1.09 7.13
CA ASN A 114 1.84 0.67 7.04
C ASN A 114 2.42 0.54 8.45
N GLU A 115 2.95 -0.63 8.77
CA GLU A 115 3.44 -0.91 10.13
C GLU A 115 4.93 -0.59 10.30
N ARG A 116 5.73 -0.57 9.24
CA ARG A 116 7.17 -0.34 9.33
C ARG A 116 7.64 0.83 8.45
N GLU A 117 8.21 0.57 7.32
CA GLU A 117 8.83 1.58 6.47
C GLU A 117 8.04 1.77 5.17
N LEU A 118 7.84 3.03 4.82
CA LEU A 118 7.26 3.41 3.53
C LEU A 118 8.20 4.39 2.84
N VAL A 119 8.63 4.01 1.65
CA VAL A 119 9.39 4.88 0.74
C VAL A 119 8.57 5.08 -0.52
N GLY A 120 7.96 6.25 -0.68
CA GLY A 120 7.14 6.56 -1.84
C GLY A 120 5.86 7.31 -1.54
N LEU A 121 4.72 6.82 -2.03
CA LEU A 121 3.43 7.47 -1.90
C LEU A 121 2.43 6.56 -1.16
N GLN A 122 1.79 7.10 -0.13
CA GLN A 122 0.67 6.45 0.55
C GLN A 122 -0.58 7.32 0.40
N GLY A 123 -1.69 6.72 -0.01
CA GLY A 123 -2.94 7.42 0.06
C GLY A 123 -3.93 7.19 -1.08
N GLY A 124 -4.94 8.07 -1.10
CA GLY A 124 -6.02 8.14 -2.07
C GLY A 124 -6.90 9.35 -1.76
N TYR A 125 -7.83 9.67 -2.60
CA TYR A 125 -8.59 10.92 -2.54
C TYR A 125 -9.37 11.14 -1.22
N THR A 126 -9.84 10.06 -0.59
CA THR A 126 -10.56 10.09 0.70
C THR A 126 -9.88 9.20 1.73
N ALA A 127 -8.61 8.91 1.51
CA ALA A 127 -7.88 7.92 2.30
C ALA A 127 -7.71 8.34 3.76
N VAL A 128 -7.81 7.37 4.62
CA VAL A 128 -7.24 7.39 5.96
C VAL A 128 -5.91 6.64 5.90
N ASN A 129 -4.83 7.37 6.03
CA ASN A 129 -3.48 6.81 6.02
C ASN A 129 -2.98 6.66 7.45
N ILE A 130 -2.56 5.46 7.79
CA ILE A 130 -1.97 5.15 9.10
C ILE A 130 -0.56 4.61 8.87
N ALA A 131 0.44 5.28 9.42
CA ALA A 131 1.80 4.80 9.42
C ALA A 131 2.34 4.71 10.85
N ARG A 132 2.80 3.52 11.23
CA ARG A 132 3.38 3.27 12.55
C ARG A 132 4.91 3.37 12.55
N GLY A 133 5.53 3.15 11.39
CA GLY A 133 6.97 3.24 11.20
C GLY A 133 7.41 4.54 10.52
N HIS A 134 8.45 4.45 9.71
CA HIS A 134 9.02 5.59 9.02
C HIS A 134 8.38 5.80 7.64
N VAL A 135 8.05 7.04 7.32
CA VAL A 135 7.58 7.44 5.99
C VAL A 135 8.60 8.36 5.35
N THR A 136 9.05 8.00 4.16
CA THR A 136 9.87 8.85 3.29
C THR A 136 9.16 9.06 1.96
N GLY A 137 8.67 10.26 1.71
CA GLY A 137 7.92 10.58 0.50
C GLY A 137 6.66 11.40 0.76
N ALA A 138 5.48 10.91 0.34
CA ALA A 138 4.25 11.66 0.51
C ALA A 138 3.09 10.80 1.03
N GLN A 139 2.30 11.39 1.93
CA GLN A 139 1.01 10.87 2.36
C GLN A 139 -0.08 11.85 1.93
N LEU A 140 -1.03 11.35 1.14
CA LEU A 140 -2.11 12.15 0.58
C LEU A 140 -3.44 11.50 0.96
N GLY A 141 -4.26 12.20 1.73
CA GLY A 141 -5.54 11.65 2.19
C GLY A 141 -6.38 12.64 2.98
N ALA A 142 -7.57 12.23 3.37
CA ALA A 142 -8.38 13.04 4.27
C ALA A 142 -7.75 13.13 5.66
N VAL A 143 -7.23 12.02 6.16
CA VAL A 143 -6.54 11.92 7.45
C VAL A 143 -5.23 11.18 7.27
N ASN A 144 -4.14 11.78 7.71
CA ASN A 144 -2.83 11.16 7.83
C ASN A 144 -2.49 11.06 9.32
N TYR A 145 -2.39 9.83 9.84
CA TYR A 145 -2.06 9.55 11.23
C TYR A 145 -0.75 8.76 11.31
N ASN A 146 0.25 9.34 11.94
CA ASN A 146 1.58 8.76 12.05
C ASN A 146 2.03 8.69 13.50
N THR A 147 2.54 7.55 13.92
CA THR A 147 3.22 7.38 15.22
C THR A 147 4.73 7.32 15.09
N GLY A 148 5.23 7.09 13.88
CA GLY A 148 6.66 7.14 13.54
C GLY A 148 7.10 8.48 12.98
N SER A 149 8.24 8.51 12.31
CA SER A 149 8.77 9.72 11.69
C SER A 149 8.34 9.83 10.23
N THR A 150 8.12 11.08 9.78
CA THR A 150 7.86 11.40 8.39
C THR A 150 8.92 12.32 7.83
N LYS A 151 9.45 11.96 6.66
CA LYS A 151 10.32 12.82 5.86
C LYS A 151 9.67 13.07 4.50
N GLY A 152 9.16 14.29 4.30
CA GLY A 152 8.53 14.67 3.04
C GLY A 152 7.23 15.47 3.21
N LEU A 153 6.15 15.02 2.59
CA LEU A 153 4.87 15.73 2.54
C LEU A 153 3.75 14.93 3.19
N GLU A 154 3.01 15.57 4.08
CA GLU A 154 1.71 15.12 4.56
C GLU A 154 0.63 16.11 4.11
N ALA A 155 -0.30 15.69 3.28
CA ALA A 155 -1.36 16.55 2.77
C ALA A 155 -2.74 15.93 2.97
N GLY A 156 -3.63 16.66 3.68
CA GLY A 156 -4.95 16.17 4.03
C GLY A 156 -5.77 17.22 4.78
N PHE A 157 -6.97 16.84 5.21
CA PHE A 157 -7.71 17.71 6.13
C PHE A 157 -7.09 17.71 7.52
N VAL A 158 -6.64 16.54 7.98
CA VAL A 158 -5.98 16.36 9.26
C VAL A 158 -4.66 15.62 9.05
N ASN A 159 -3.56 16.22 9.46
CA ASN A 159 -2.26 15.59 9.55
C ASN A 159 -1.87 15.52 11.02
N TRP A 160 -1.77 14.32 11.56
CA TRP A 160 -1.44 14.07 12.96
C TRP A 160 -0.20 13.20 13.07
N ASN A 161 0.88 13.75 13.57
CA ASN A 161 2.15 13.05 13.68
C ASN A 161 2.66 13.08 15.14
N GLU A 162 2.70 11.93 15.79
CA GLU A 162 3.22 11.77 17.15
C GLU A 162 4.74 11.58 17.21
N GLY A 163 5.38 11.45 16.05
CA GLY A 163 6.83 11.35 15.93
C GLY A 163 7.48 12.65 15.45
N HIS A 164 8.51 12.49 14.64
CA HIS A 164 9.27 13.60 14.05
C HIS A 164 8.85 13.83 12.59
N VAL A 165 8.55 15.07 12.24
CA VAL A 165 8.27 15.50 10.87
C VAL A 165 9.45 16.29 10.33
N SER A 166 10.05 15.84 9.25
CA SER A 166 11.04 16.60 8.48
C SER A 166 10.46 16.91 7.10
N GLY A 167 9.84 18.08 6.93
CA GLY A 167 9.20 18.44 5.68
C GLY A 167 8.00 19.36 5.83
N VAL A 168 6.90 19.03 5.14
CA VAL A 168 5.73 19.91 5.06
C VAL A 168 4.45 19.18 5.41
N GLN A 169 3.63 19.79 6.27
CA GLN A 169 2.26 19.39 6.51
C GLN A 169 1.30 20.44 5.93
N LEU A 170 0.39 20.01 5.05
CA LEU A 170 -0.63 20.83 4.42
C LEU A 170 -2.01 20.32 4.83
N GLY A 171 -2.78 21.09 5.58
CA GLY A 171 -4.08 20.63 6.03
C GLY A 171 -4.93 21.72 6.70
N LEU A 172 -6.14 21.36 7.11
CA LEU A 172 -6.92 22.24 7.98
C LEU A 172 -6.37 22.21 9.40
N VAL A 173 -6.02 21.02 9.89
CA VAL A 173 -5.39 20.79 11.18
C VAL A 173 -4.10 20.03 10.98
N ASN A 174 -3.00 20.59 11.42
CA ASN A 174 -1.69 19.97 11.43
C ASN A 174 -1.18 19.85 12.87
N TYR A 175 -0.80 18.66 13.27
CA TYR A 175 -0.15 18.38 14.55
C TYR A 175 1.16 17.65 14.32
N ALA A 176 2.21 18.11 14.94
CA ALA A 176 3.48 17.40 15.05
C ALA A 176 4.03 17.53 16.47
N ARG A 177 4.49 16.42 17.05
CA ARG A 177 5.21 16.47 18.33
C ARG A 177 6.56 17.17 18.12
N ASP A 178 7.27 16.81 17.08
CA ASP A 178 8.55 17.41 16.72
C ASP A 178 8.58 17.70 15.22
N ILE A 179 8.85 18.94 14.84
CA ILE A 179 8.91 19.35 13.43
C ILE A 179 10.23 20.07 13.12
N TYR A 180 10.81 19.69 11.97
CA TYR A 180 11.82 20.42 11.24
C TYR A 180 11.28 20.70 9.84
N GLY A 181 10.65 21.85 9.65
CA GLY A 181 9.94 22.18 8.41
C GLY A 181 8.73 23.08 8.63
N LEU A 182 7.69 22.91 7.82
CA LEU A 182 6.59 23.84 7.70
C LEU A 182 5.22 23.16 7.88
N GLN A 183 4.32 23.82 8.62
CA GLN A 183 2.91 23.51 8.68
C GLN A 183 2.10 24.67 8.05
N ILE A 184 1.19 24.35 7.14
CA ILE A 184 0.29 25.31 6.50
C ILE A 184 -1.15 24.80 6.68
N GLY A 185 -1.97 25.57 7.41
CA GLY A 185 -3.34 25.17 7.71
C GLY A 185 -4.07 26.15 8.61
N LEU A 186 -5.35 25.88 8.86
CA LEU A 186 -6.13 26.75 9.76
C LEU A 186 -5.62 26.68 11.20
N VAL A 187 -5.24 25.49 11.65
CA VAL A 187 -4.67 25.27 12.97
C VAL A 187 -3.40 24.43 12.83
N ASN A 188 -2.31 24.95 13.28
CA ASN A 188 -1.00 24.30 13.23
C ASN A 188 -0.43 24.18 14.65
N ILE A 189 -0.19 22.96 15.10
CA ILE A 189 0.32 22.63 16.43
C ILE A 189 1.66 21.94 16.27
N ALA A 190 2.69 22.52 16.86
CA ALA A 190 4.03 21.94 16.91
C ALA A 190 4.57 22.10 18.33
N GLU A 191 4.73 21.01 19.07
CA GLU A 191 5.16 21.07 20.46
C GLU A 191 6.55 21.67 20.61
N ASN A 192 7.42 21.42 19.63
CA ASN A 192 8.78 21.99 19.57
C ASN A 192 8.87 23.26 18.71
N GLY A 193 7.75 23.77 18.15
CA GLY A 193 7.73 24.94 17.28
C GLY A 193 8.16 26.24 17.98
N TYR A 194 8.44 27.28 17.21
CA TYR A 194 8.65 28.62 17.78
C TYR A 194 7.44 29.10 18.57
N PHE A 195 6.24 28.71 18.14
CA PHE A 195 5.00 28.87 18.87
C PHE A 195 4.29 27.52 18.92
N PRO A 196 3.78 27.07 20.09
CA PRO A 196 3.11 25.78 20.20
C PRO A 196 1.86 25.67 19.32
N VAL A 197 1.15 26.77 19.10
CA VAL A 197 -0.05 26.83 18.25
C VAL A 197 -0.02 28.10 17.42
N MET A 198 -0.24 27.95 16.12
CA MET A 198 -0.32 29.04 15.16
C MET A 198 -1.46 28.85 14.18
N VAL A 199 -2.00 29.97 13.69
CA VAL A 199 -2.99 29.99 12.62
C VAL A 199 -2.30 30.30 11.30
N LEU A 200 -2.70 29.65 10.22
CA LEU A 200 -2.20 29.72 8.86
C LEU A 200 -0.83 29.08 8.66
N VAL A 201 0.19 29.47 9.38
CA VAL A 201 1.56 28.97 9.17
C VAL A 201 2.25 28.77 10.51
N ASN A 202 2.92 27.62 10.66
CA ASN A 202 3.83 27.33 11.77
C ASN A 202 5.04 26.56 11.24
N GLY A 203 6.09 26.48 11.99
CA GLY A 203 7.25 25.68 11.61
C GLY A 203 8.46 25.91 12.49
N ARG A 204 9.51 25.14 12.18
CA ARG A 204 10.83 25.22 12.79
C ARG A 204 11.89 24.78 11.76
N PHE A 205 13.03 25.50 11.69
CA PHE A 205 14.13 25.26 10.77
C PHE A 205 15.45 25.20 11.52
#